data_0faaf1cd4e7ccb4dc9982b7c7249eb14
#
_entry.id   0faaf1cd4e7ccb4dc9982b7c7249eb14
#
_cell.length_a   1.000
_cell.length_b   1.000
_cell.length_c   1.000
_cell.angle_alpha   90.00
_cell.angle_beta   90.00
_cell.angle_gamma   90.00
#
_symmetry.space_group_name_H-M   'P 1'
#
loop_
_entity.id
_entity.type
_entity.pdbx_description
1 polymer ?
#
loop_
_entity_poly.entity_id
_entity_poly.type
_entity_poly.pdbx_seq_one_letter_code
_entity_poly.pdbx_strand_id
1 'polypeptide(L)'
;MDIHPMGALMRRFVVDWLDRADAEVPPQIMAPDYAIDIAGVQMPGRDAYLEATSAQLARFPGLTVTVHDALYTTDGHAALRFTEHGASERGGAAAWRGIGVFRAEHGVLVHNATEEDYLGRRRQLLSGTPDPVDPPMVAPWTEPPADPDPEAEKAVRTWLDAGAPARSGITYDDGAAPGDLLGSPSIAVDALVVAGRRVAVHGVARGSYVGGLPDAPEPDGADVTLGLAALLDVAPDGTLTGHVVRDRLGVYRALTR
;
A
#
# COMPACT_ATOMS: atom_id res chain seq x y z
N MET A 1 8.10 5.57 -26.86
CA MET A 1 7.49 6.41 -25.80
C MET A 1 8.51 6.46 -24.68
N ASP A 2 8.99 7.63 -24.33
CA ASP A 2 10.02 7.76 -23.30
C ASP A 2 9.36 7.56 -21.93
N ILE A 3 10.02 6.76 -21.07
CA ILE A 3 9.55 6.53 -19.71
C ILE A 3 9.80 7.80 -18.89
N HIS A 4 8.78 8.30 -18.21
CA HIS A 4 8.91 9.44 -17.30
C HIS A 4 9.92 9.12 -16.17
N PRO A 5 10.73 10.09 -15.68
CA PRO A 5 11.76 9.84 -14.68
C PRO A 5 11.26 9.06 -13.45
N MET A 6 10.07 9.42 -12.92
CA MET A 6 9.48 8.69 -11.79
C MET A 6 9.07 7.25 -12.16
N GLY A 7 8.53 7.03 -13.37
CA GLY A 7 8.24 5.69 -13.88
C GLY A 7 9.50 4.83 -14.04
N ALA A 8 10.60 5.43 -14.52
CA ALA A 8 11.89 4.77 -14.61
C ALA A 8 12.44 4.39 -13.22
N LEU A 9 12.26 5.27 -12.24
CA LEU A 9 12.67 5.05 -10.86
C LEU A 9 11.87 3.90 -10.22
N MET A 10 10.54 3.91 -10.40
CA MET A 10 9.66 2.83 -9.91
C MET A 10 9.95 1.49 -10.60
N ARG A 11 10.25 1.49 -11.90
CA ARG A 11 10.68 0.28 -12.58
C ARG A 11 11.95 -0.31 -11.97
N ARG A 12 12.95 0.53 -11.66
CA ARG A 12 14.18 0.06 -11.01
C ARG A 12 13.90 -0.47 -9.61
N PHE A 13 13.02 0.19 -8.85
CA PHE A 13 12.60 -0.24 -7.53
C PHE A 13 11.94 -1.62 -7.56
N VAL A 14 10.96 -1.83 -8.44
CA VAL A 14 10.19 -3.08 -8.50
C VAL A 14 10.97 -4.17 -9.21
N VAL A 15 11.41 -3.91 -10.45
CA VAL A 15 11.94 -4.97 -11.32
C VAL A 15 13.42 -5.27 -11.02
N ASP A 16 14.24 -4.21 -10.92
CA ASP A 16 15.68 -4.45 -10.82
C ASP A 16 16.07 -4.81 -9.38
N TRP A 17 15.43 -4.20 -8.37
CA TRP A 17 15.71 -4.52 -6.97
C TRP A 17 14.84 -5.66 -6.42
N LEU A 18 13.49 -5.48 -6.32
CA LEU A 18 12.65 -6.47 -5.62
C LEU A 18 12.56 -7.81 -6.36
N ASP A 19 12.23 -7.81 -7.67
CA ASP A 19 12.07 -9.05 -8.42
C ASP A 19 13.40 -9.77 -8.69
N ARG A 20 14.47 -9.01 -8.95
CA ARG A 20 15.81 -9.59 -9.23
C ARG A 20 16.68 -9.71 -8.00
N ALA A 21 16.25 -9.17 -6.86
CA ALA A 21 17.01 -9.12 -5.62
C ALA A 21 18.41 -8.48 -5.79
N ASP A 22 18.54 -7.49 -6.69
CA ASP A 22 19.83 -6.83 -6.96
C ASP A 22 20.14 -5.78 -5.89
N ALA A 23 20.99 -6.14 -4.93
CA ALA A 23 21.37 -5.31 -3.80
C ALA A 23 22.17 -4.04 -4.19
N GLU A 24 22.69 -3.96 -5.43
CA GLU A 24 23.41 -2.78 -5.91
C GLU A 24 22.47 -1.64 -6.38
N VAL A 25 21.19 -1.95 -6.55
CA VAL A 25 20.19 -0.97 -7.04
C VAL A 25 19.78 0.05 -5.97
N PRO A 26 19.42 -0.33 -4.73
CA PRO A 26 18.91 0.61 -3.74
C PRO A 26 19.81 1.82 -3.46
N PRO A 27 21.13 1.69 -3.32
CA PRO A 27 22.01 2.85 -3.13
C PRO A 27 21.98 3.87 -4.29
N GLN A 28 21.53 3.45 -5.47
CA GLN A 28 21.48 4.29 -6.67
C GLN A 28 20.12 4.99 -6.83
N ILE A 29 19.07 4.47 -6.19
CA ILE A 29 17.69 4.95 -6.34
C ILE A 29 17.08 5.50 -5.07
N MET A 30 17.73 5.35 -3.91
CA MET A 30 17.25 5.82 -2.61
C MET A 30 18.27 6.73 -1.94
N ALA A 31 17.78 7.82 -1.34
CA ALA A 31 18.59 8.67 -0.48
C ALA A 31 19.08 7.90 0.77
N PRO A 32 20.22 8.27 1.38
CA PRO A 32 20.69 7.62 2.60
C PRO A 32 19.71 7.72 3.76
N ASP A 33 18.96 8.81 3.84
CA ASP A 33 17.91 9.11 4.83
C ASP A 33 16.51 8.71 4.39
N TYR A 34 16.40 7.90 3.32
CA TYR A 34 15.13 7.33 2.87
C TYR A 34 14.36 6.69 4.03
N ALA A 35 13.11 7.08 4.19
CA ALA A 35 12.24 6.56 5.24
C ALA A 35 11.05 5.81 4.65
N ILE A 36 10.60 4.78 5.35
CA ILE A 36 9.35 4.07 5.04
C ILE A 36 8.45 3.99 6.27
N ASP A 37 7.18 4.27 6.04
CA ASP A 37 6.08 4.00 6.96
C ASP A 37 5.29 2.80 6.44
N ILE A 38 5.25 1.71 7.19
CA ILE A 38 4.57 0.47 6.80
C ILE A 38 4.04 -0.28 8.02
N ALA A 39 2.77 -0.69 7.97
CA ALA A 39 2.13 -1.49 9.03
C ALA A 39 2.32 -0.91 10.43
N GLY A 40 2.21 0.41 10.56
CA GLY A 40 2.38 1.14 11.81
C GLY A 40 3.82 1.20 12.34
N VAL A 41 4.81 0.82 11.51
CA VAL A 41 6.25 0.90 11.83
C VAL A 41 6.91 1.91 10.92
N GLN A 42 7.63 2.86 11.50
CA GLN A 42 8.52 3.73 10.75
C GLN A 42 9.95 3.17 10.79
N MET A 43 10.55 2.98 9.62
CA MET A 43 11.95 2.59 9.48
C MET A 43 12.74 3.80 8.95
N PRO A 44 13.49 4.49 9.79
CA PRO A 44 14.30 5.63 9.39
C PRO A 44 15.62 5.16 8.76
N GLY A 45 15.91 5.69 7.59
CA GLY A 45 17.15 5.39 6.87
C GLY A 45 17.04 4.18 5.95
N ARG A 46 17.68 4.34 4.79
CA ARG A 46 17.73 3.30 3.75
C ARG A 46 18.21 1.95 4.27
N ASP A 47 19.25 1.94 5.10
CA ASP A 47 19.90 0.70 5.53
C ASP A 47 18.98 -0.15 6.42
N ALA A 48 18.15 0.47 7.28
CA ALA A 48 17.15 -0.25 8.07
C ALA A 48 16.08 -0.90 7.17
N TYR A 49 15.65 -0.20 6.11
CA TYR A 49 14.71 -0.75 5.14
C TYR A 49 15.33 -1.89 4.32
N LEU A 50 16.60 -1.77 3.92
CA LEU A 50 17.31 -2.83 3.19
C LEU A 50 17.45 -4.10 4.04
N GLU A 51 17.74 -3.97 5.33
CA GLU A 51 17.81 -5.13 6.24
C GLU A 51 16.46 -5.86 6.32
N ALA A 52 15.36 -5.11 6.53
CA ALA A 52 14.02 -5.67 6.60
C ALA A 52 13.61 -6.36 5.27
N THR A 53 13.88 -5.71 4.14
CA THR A 53 13.56 -6.26 2.80
C THR A 53 14.42 -7.48 2.49
N SER A 54 15.70 -7.48 2.83
CA SER A 54 16.58 -8.64 2.65
C SER A 54 16.08 -9.85 3.41
N ALA A 55 15.59 -9.65 4.66
CA ALA A 55 14.97 -10.71 5.44
C ALA A 55 13.67 -11.25 4.79
N GLN A 56 12.88 -10.38 4.14
CA GLN A 56 11.68 -10.79 3.39
C GLN A 56 12.06 -11.59 2.13
N LEU A 57 13.03 -11.11 1.34
CA LEU A 57 13.52 -11.81 0.13
C LEU A 57 14.14 -13.16 0.48
N ALA A 58 14.89 -13.26 1.58
CA ALA A 58 15.39 -14.54 2.07
C ALA A 58 14.27 -15.51 2.49
N ARG A 59 13.19 -15.00 3.04
CA ARG A 59 12.01 -15.81 3.42
C ARG A 59 11.20 -16.27 2.21
N PHE A 60 11.17 -15.48 1.14
CA PHE A 60 10.44 -15.74 -0.09
C PHE A 60 11.41 -15.66 -1.29
N PRO A 61 12.28 -16.68 -1.49
CA PRO A 61 13.20 -16.69 -2.63
C PRO A 61 12.43 -16.68 -3.96
N GLY A 62 12.79 -15.75 -4.85
CA GLY A 62 12.06 -15.54 -6.10
C GLY A 62 10.71 -14.82 -5.89
N LEU A 63 10.61 -14.01 -4.84
CA LEU A 63 9.49 -13.07 -4.68
C LEU A 63 9.29 -12.27 -5.96
N THR A 64 8.06 -12.15 -6.40
CA THR A 64 7.67 -11.34 -7.56
C THR A 64 6.66 -10.28 -7.14
N VAL A 65 6.80 -9.09 -7.72
CA VAL A 65 5.86 -7.97 -7.52
C VAL A 65 5.08 -7.73 -8.80
N THR A 66 3.79 -8.01 -8.78
CA THR A 66 2.89 -7.70 -9.89
C THR A 66 2.22 -6.36 -9.66
N VAL A 67 2.49 -5.37 -10.51
CA VAL A 67 1.86 -4.04 -10.45
C VAL A 67 0.53 -4.07 -11.21
N HIS A 68 -0.55 -3.71 -10.53
CA HIS A 68 -1.92 -3.72 -11.07
C HIS A 68 -2.39 -2.34 -11.48
N ASP A 69 -1.81 -1.30 -10.87
CA ASP A 69 -2.15 0.08 -11.14
C ASP A 69 -1.00 1.01 -10.71
N ALA A 70 -0.85 2.13 -11.42
CA ALA A 70 0.19 3.12 -11.15
C ALA A 70 -0.33 4.53 -11.44
N LEU A 71 0.07 5.50 -10.64
CA LEU A 71 -0.08 6.92 -10.96
C LEU A 71 1.22 7.67 -10.72
N TYR A 72 1.42 8.75 -11.47
CA TYR A 72 2.58 9.63 -11.35
C TYR A 72 2.15 11.08 -11.39
N THR A 73 2.86 11.92 -10.64
CA THR A 73 2.68 13.37 -10.68
C THR A 73 3.86 14.06 -11.35
N THR A 74 3.65 15.28 -11.76
CA THR A 74 4.71 16.11 -12.37
C THR A 74 5.74 16.61 -11.35
N ASP A 75 5.44 16.56 -10.06
CA ASP A 75 6.27 17.02 -8.93
C ASP A 75 7.03 15.92 -8.19
N GLY A 76 7.11 14.70 -8.75
CA GLY A 76 7.98 13.64 -8.22
C GLY A 76 7.32 12.69 -7.23
N HIS A 77 5.99 12.56 -7.25
CA HIS A 77 5.30 11.51 -6.51
C HIS A 77 4.83 10.37 -7.41
N ALA A 78 4.67 9.21 -6.81
CA ALA A 78 4.05 8.04 -7.44
C ALA A 78 3.17 7.30 -6.43
N ALA A 79 2.22 6.54 -6.93
CA ALA A 79 1.62 5.46 -6.16
C ALA A 79 1.49 4.20 -7.02
N LEU A 80 1.66 3.05 -6.38
CA LEU A 80 1.50 1.73 -7.01
C LEU A 80 0.51 0.91 -6.20
N ARG A 81 -0.42 0.26 -6.89
CA ARG A 81 -1.18 -0.88 -6.36
C ARG A 81 -0.54 -2.15 -6.89
N PHE A 82 -0.19 -3.06 -5.99
CA PHE A 82 0.59 -4.25 -6.35
C PHE A 82 0.18 -5.48 -5.56
N THR A 83 0.67 -6.64 -6.00
CA THR A 83 0.68 -7.89 -5.23
C THR A 83 2.10 -8.42 -5.18
N GLU A 84 2.60 -8.62 -3.97
CA GLU A 84 3.77 -9.46 -3.74
C GLU A 84 3.35 -10.91 -3.65
N HIS A 85 4.07 -11.82 -4.30
CA HIS A 85 3.75 -13.24 -4.25
C HIS A 85 4.99 -14.12 -4.40
N GLY A 86 4.94 -15.27 -3.74
CA GLY A 86 6.06 -16.22 -3.78
C GLY A 86 5.85 -17.41 -2.86
N ALA A 87 6.73 -18.41 -3.01
CA ALA A 87 6.82 -19.54 -2.11
C ALA A 87 7.72 -19.19 -0.92
N SER A 88 7.32 -19.59 0.29
CA SER A 88 8.10 -19.40 1.50
C SER A 88 9.08 -20.55 1.70
N GLU A 89 10.33 -20.29 2.09
CA GLU A 89 11.28 -21.31 2.51
C GLU A 89 10.79 -22.18 3.67
N ARG A 90 9.86 -21.65 4.47
CA ARG A 90 9.24 -22.37 5.60
C ARG A 90 8.04 -23.22 5.18
N GLY A 91 7.78 -23.34 3.88
CA GLY A 91 6.65 -24.03 3.29
C GLY A 91 5.45 -23.10 3.03
N GLY A 92 4.61 -23.50 2.08
CA GLY A 92 3.47 -22.74 1.60
C GLY A 92 3.87 -21.64 0.59
N ALA A 93 2.85 -21.02 0.02
CA ALA A 93 2.97 -19.86 -0.83
C ALA A 93 1.92 -18.82 -0.42
N ALA A 94 2.16 -17.57 -0.75
CA ALA A 94 1.21 -16.49 -0.50
C ALA A 94 1.27 -15.43 -1.60
N ALA A 95 0.14 -14.74 -1.78
CA ALA A 95 -0.01 -13.53 -2.58
C ALA A 95 -0.69 -12.48 -1.69
N TRP A 96 -0.04 -11.33 -1.46
CA TRP A 96 -0.60 -10.29 -0.60
C TRP A 96 -0.51 -8.94 -1.29
N ARG A 97 -1.61 -8.23 -1.23
CA ARG A 97 -1.80 -6.97 -1.93
C ARG A 97 -1.27 -5.81 -1.11
N GLY A 98 -0.77 -4.79 -1.81
CA GLY A 98 -0.29 -3.57 -1.21
C GLY A 98 -0.62 -2.34 -2.06
N ILE A 99 -0.62 -1.19 -1.39
CA ILE A 99 -0.64 0.13 -2.02
C ILE A 99 0.46 0.94 -1.35
N GLY A 100 1.41 1.43 -2.18
CA GLY A 100 2.50 2.28 -1.73
C GLY A 100 2.43 3.66 -2.38
N VAL A 101 2.71 4.70 -1.59
CA VAL A 101 2.83 6.10 -2.01
C VAL A 101 4.28 6.52 -1.85
N PHE A 102 4.89 7.00 -2.92
CA PHE A 102 6.33 7.28 -2.99
C PHE A 102 6.58 8.76 -3.27
N ARG A 103 7.65 9.29 -2.71
CA ARG A 103 8.16 10.62 -3.01
C ARG A 103 9.63 10.54 -3.40
N ALA A 104 9.97 11.24 -4.48
CA ALA A 104 11.34 11.39 -4.96
C ALA A 104 11.77 12.87 -4.98
N GLU A 105 13.01 13.10 -4.66
CA GLU A 105 13.68 14.40 -4.76
C GLU A 105 15.03 14.21 -5.46
N HIS A 106 15.40 15.14 -6.32
CA HIS A 106 16.70 15.10 -7.04
C HIS A 106 16.96 13.75 -7.76
N GLY A 107 15.91 13.06 -8.21
CA GLY A 107 16.02 11.80 -8.96
C GLY A 107 16.22 10.55 -8.12
N VAL A 108 16.07 10.62 -6.80
CA VAL A 108 16.12 9.49 -5.87
C VAL A 108 14.90 9.47 -4.96
N LEU A 109 14.49 8.30 -4.51
CA LEU A 109 13.42 8.13 -3.54
C LEU A 109 13.87 8.63 -2.17
N VAL A 110 13.02 9.41 -1.51
CA VAL A 110 13.25 9.95 -0.16
C VAL A 110 12.24 9.44 0.86
N HIS A 111 11.05 9.02 0.41
CA HIS A 111 10.01 8.52 1.30
C HIS A 111 9.09 7.52 0.60
N ASN A 112 8.57 6.58 1.38
CA ASN A 112 7.52 5.63 1.01
C ASN A 112 6.56 5.46 2.19
N ALA A 113 5.26 5.49 1.91
CA ALA A 113 4.22 5.13 2.86
C ALA A 113 3.38 4.02 2.23
N THR A 114 3.37 2.84 2.85
CA THR A 114 2.81 1.62 2.26
C THR A 114 1.98 0.84 3.26
N GLU A 115 0.86 0.30 2.82
CA GLU A 115 0.12 -0.74 3.54
C GLU A 115 0.02 -2.00 2.71
N GLU A 116 0.15 -3.15 3.40
CA GLU A 116 0.09 -4.48 2.80
C GLU A 116 -0.81 -5.41 3.61
N ASP A 117 -1.50 -6.35 2.94
CA ASP A 117 -2.36 -7.35 3.61
C ASP A 117 -1.55 -8.49 4.25
N TYR A 118 -0.80 -8.17 5.29
CA TYR A 118 -0.04 -9.16 6.05
C TYR A 118 -0.92 -10.17 6.82
N LEU A 119 -2.18 -9.82 7.15
CA LEU A 119 -3.10 -10.79 7.75
C LEU A 119 -3.52 -11.85 6.74
N GLY A 120 -3.83 -11.45 5.51
CA GLY A 120 -4.10 -12.36 4.40
C GLY A 120 -2.89 -13.25 4.09
N ARG A 121 -1.68 -12.69 4.04
CA ARG A 121 -0.44 -13.47 3.90
C ARG A 121 -0.32 -14.54 4.99
N ARG A 122 -0.53 -14.17 6.26
CA ARG A 122 -0.50 -15.10 7.38
C ARG A 122 -1.52 -16.24 7.21
N ARG A 123 -2.76 -15.91 6.86
CA ARG A 123 -3.84 -16.87 6.60
C ARG A 123 -3.44 -17.88 5.51
N GLN A 124 -2.93 -17.41 4.38
CA GLN A 124 -2.53 -18.21 3.23
C GLN A 124 -1.41 -19.18 3.59
N LEU A 125 -0.39 -18.73 4.31
CA LEU A 125 0.72 -19.58 4.77
C LEU A 125 0.26 -20.65 5.76
N LEU A 126 -0.75 -20.37 6.60
CA LEU A 126 -1.31 -21.34 7.54
C LEU A 126 -2.25 -22.34 6.85
N SER A 127 -3.04 -21.90 5.89
CA SER A 127 -3.98 -22.78 5.14
C SER A 127 -3.30 -23.57 4.03
N GLY A 128 -2.12 -23.14 3.58
CA GLY A 128 -1.44 -23.69 2.40
C GLY A 128 -2.09 -23.32 1.07
N THR A 129 -3.08 -22.40 1.07
CA THR A 129 -3.80 -21.99 -0.14
C THR A 129 -3.54 -20.51 -0.43
N PRO A 130 -2.75 -20.17 -1.44
CA PRO A 130 -2.52 -18.78 -1.84
C PRO A 130 -3.77 -18.19 -2.52
N ASP A 131 -3.96 -16.88 -2.36
CA ASP A 131 -4.96 -16.13 -3.10
C ASP A 131 -4.54 -15.93 -4.57
N PRO A 132 -5.50 -15.71 -5.48
CA PRO A 132 -5.17 -15.39 -6.87
C PRO A 132 -4.49 -14.01 -6.97
N VAL A 133 -3.58 -13.88 -7.92
CA VAL A 133 -2.98 -12.60 -8.30
C VAL A 133 -3.84 -11.97 -9.39
N ASP A 134 -4.20 -10.70 -9.23
CA ASP A 134 -4.95 -9.95 -10.23
C ASP A 134 -4.11 -9.75 -11.51
N PRO A 135 -4.72 -9.48 -12.66
CA PRO A 135 -3.98 -9.18 -13.89
C PRO A 135 -3.05 -7.97 -13.71
N PRO A 136 -1.85 -8.00 -14.31
CA PRO A 136 -0.94 -6.86 -14.28
C PRO A 136 -1.48 -5.69 -15.13
N MET A 137 -1.13 -4.48 -14.73
CA MET A 137 -1.26 -3.29 -15.58
C MET A 137 -0.34 -3.40 -16.80
N VAL A 138 -0.84 -3.06 -17.98
CA VAL A 138 -0.02 -3.01 -19.19
C VAL A 138 0.90 -1.78 -19.14
N ALA A 139 2.21 -2.00 -19.16
CA ALA A 139 3.24 -0.95 -19.20
C ALA A 139 3.12 0.12 -18.08
N PRO A 140 3.08 -0.27 -16.79
CA PRO A 140 2.83 0.65 -15.68
C PRO A 140 3.86 1.79 -15.58
N TRP A 141 5.05 1.59 -16.11
CA TRP A 141 6.15 2.56 -16.07
C TRP A 141 6.02 3.70 -17.09
N THR A 142 5.08 3.57 -18.03
CA THR A 142 4.84 4.56 -19.10
C THR A 142 3.57 5.38 -18.90
N GLU A 143 2.88 5.17 -17.77
CA GLU A 143 1.72 6.01 -17.39
C GLU A 143 2.16 7.47 -17.33
N PRO A 144 1.49 8.39 -18.04
CA PRO A 144 1.89 9.79 -18.07
C PRO A 144 1.64 10.47 -16.71
N PRO A 145 2.55 11.32 -16.25
CA PRO A 145 2.29 12.13 -15.06
C PRO A 145 1.19 13.15 -15.33
N ALA A 146 0.40 13.45 -14.31
CA ALA A 146 -0.66 14.44 -14.40
C ALA A 146 -0.56 15.48 -13.28
N ASP A 147 -1.01 16.70 -13.56
CA ASP A 147 -1.18 17.74 -12.57
C ASP A 147 -2.41 17.47 -11.69
N PRO A 148 -2.45 17.93 -10.44
CA PRO A 148 -3.55 17.65 -9.53
C PRO A 148 -4.87 18.33 -9.95
N ASP A 149 -5.98 17.61 -9.81
CA ASP A 149 -7.35 18.16 -9.88
C ASP A 149 -7.83 18.49 -8.47
N PRO A 150 -8.04 19.78 -8.10
CA PRO A 150 -8.48 20.17 -6.76
C PRO A 150 -9.85 19.61 -6.35
N GLU A 151 -10.77 19.37 -7.30
CA GLU A 151 -12.07 18.79 -6.99
C GLU A 151 -11.95 17.29 -6.65
N ALA A 152 -11.01 16.58 -7.28
CA ALA A 152 -10.70 15.21 -6.93
C ALA A 152 -10.10 15.13 -5.52
N GLU A 153 -9.14 16.00 -5.20
CA GLU A 153 -8.58 16.09 -3.84
C GLU A 153 -9.67 16.35 -2.80
N LYS A 154 -10.53 17.33 -3.03
CA LYS A 154 -11.62 17.70 -2.13
C LYS A 154 -12.59 16.54 -1.89
N ALA A 155 -12.96 15.80 -2.94
CA ALA A 155 -13.85 14.64 -2.83
C ALA A 155 -13.26 13.55 -1.92
N VAL A 156 -11.96 13.25 -2.07
CA VAL A 156 -11.27 12.27 -1.24
C VAL A 156 -11.09 12.76 0.19
N ARG A 157 -10.72 14.02 0.41
CA ARG A 157 -10.66 14.60 1.77
C ARG A 157 -12.02 14.52 2.47
N THR A 158 -13.11 14.82 1.78
CA THR A 158 -14.46 14.68 2.34
C THR A 158 -14.77 13.24 2.76
N TRP A 159 -14.33 12.25 1.98
CA TRP A 159 -14.48 10.84 2.33
C TRP A 159 -13.63 10.46 3.56
N LEU A 160 -12.40 10.96 3.65
CA LEU A 160 -11.50 10.74 4.80
C LEU A 160 -12.05 11.40 6.07
N ASP A 161 -12.53 12.64 5.99
CA ASP A 161 -13.13 13.38 7.11
C ASP A 161 -14.39 12.69 7.64
N ALA A 162 -15.10 11.93 6.79
CA ALA A 162 -16.23 11.09 7.19
C ALA A 162 -15.79 9.72 7.79
N GLY A 163 -14.47 9.50 8.00
CA GLY A 163 -13.93 8.26 8.51
C GLY A 163 -13.71 7.17 7.45
N ALA A 164 -13.60 7.54 6.18
CA ALA A 164 -13.40 6.64 5.05
C ALA A 164 -14.41 5.47 4.99
N PRO A 165 -15.72 5.75 5.07
CA PRO A 165 -16.74 4.69 5.13
C PRO A 165 -16.73 3.82 3.88
N ALA A 166 -17.11 2.55 4.04
CA ALA A 166 -17.27 1.62 2.93
C ALA A 166 -18.29 2.13 1.91
N ARG A 167 -17.95 2.03 0.62
CA ARG A 167 -18.80 2.44 -0.51
C ARG A 167 -18.82 1.36 -1.58
N SER A 168 -19.88 1.27 -2.34
CA SER A 168 -20.08 0.24 -3.38
C SER A 168 -19.03 0.25 -4.50
N GLY A 169 -18.37 1.38 -4.75
CA GLY A 169 -17.30 1.52 -5.74
C GLY A 169 -15.90 1.24 -5.22
N ILE A 170 -15.74 1.03 -3.92
CA ILE A 170 -14.44 0.81 -3.28
C ILE A 170 -14.26 -0.67 -2.94
N THR A 171 -13.19 -1.26 -3.45
CA THR A 171 -12.79 -2.64 -3.18
C THR A 171 -11.75 -2.66 -2.06
N TYR A 172 -11.96 -3.51 -1.06
CA TYR A 172 -10.94 -3.79 -0.05
C TYR A 172 -10.06 -4.95 -0.50
N ASP A 173 -8.83 -4.65 -0.85
CA ASP A 173 -7.84 -5.62 -1.34
C ASP A 173 -7.28 -6.54 -0.26
N ASP A 174 -7.73 -6.38 0.96
CA ASP A 174 -7.36 -7.20 2.10
C ASP A 174 -8.20 -8.50 2.24
N GLY A 175 -9.03 -8.79 1.24
CA GLY A 175 -9.85 -10.02 1.18
C GLY A 175 -10.99 -10.07 2.21
N ALA A 176 -11.24 -8.97 2.94
CA ALA A 176 -12.37 -8.86 3.84
C ALA A 176 -13.62 -8.39 3.09
N ALA A 177 -14.79 -8.75 3.63
CA ALA A 177 -16.02 -8.11 3.19
C ALA A 177 -15.95 -6.59 3.43
N PRO A 178 -16.59 -5.78 2.59
CA PRO A 178 -16.73 -4.36 2.87
C PRO A 178 -17.39 -4.19 4.24
N GLY A 179 -16.71 -3.45 5.12
CA GLY A 179 -17.21 -3.21 6.47
C GLY A 179 -16.22 -2.42 7.30
N ASP A 180 -16.75 -1.68 8.25
CA ASP A 180 -15.95 -0.88 9.14
C ASP A 180 -15.40 -1.77 10.26
N LEU A 181 -14.08 -1.75 10.45
CA LEU A 181 -13.41 -2.40 11.56
C LEU A 181 -13.44 -1.52 12.81
N LEU A 182 -13.59 -0.21 12.62
CA LEU A 182 -13.55 0.81 13.66
C LEU A 182 -14.87 1.60 13.71
N GLY A 183 -15.35 1.81 14.91
CA GLY A 183 -16.47 2.73 15.18
C GLY A 183 -15.96 4.18 15.23
N SER A 184 -16.67 5.09 14.54
CA SER A 184 -16.37 6.53 14.52
C SER A 184 -14.89 6.86 14.32
N PRO A 185 -14.22 6.33 13.29
CA PRO A 185 -12.80 6.53 13.12
C PRO A 185 -12.46 8.00 12.82
N SER A 186 -11.34 8.47 13.36
CA SER A 186 -10.65 9.68 12.92
C SER A 186 -9.40 9.27 12.13
N ILE A 187 -9.14 9.93 10.99
CA ILE A 187 -8.02 9.58 10.10
C ILE A 187 -7.00 10.70 10.10
N ALA A 188 -5.76 10.38 10.49
CA ALA A 188 -4.59 11.22 10.25
C ALA A 188 -3.99 10.82 8.90
N VAL A 189 -3.92 11.78 7.97
CA VAL A 189 -3.36 11.58 6.63
C VAL A 189 -1.87 11.86 6.66
N ASP A 190 -1.06 10.87 6.29
CA ASP A 190 0.39 10.98 6.23
C ASP A 190 0.86 11.36 4.82
N ALA A 191 0.19 10.83 3.78
CA ALA A 191 0.45 11.17 2.40
C ALA A 191 -0.86 11.25 1.59
N LEU A 192 -0.97 12.27 0.74
CA LEU A 192 -2.05 12.41 -0.24
C LEU A 192 -1.46 12.94 -1.54
N VAL A 193 -1.60 12.16 -2.60
CA VAL A 193 -1.00 12.42 -3.92
C VAL A 193 -2.12 12.44 -4.96
N VAL A 194 -2.17 13.50 -5.75
CA VAL A 194 -3.23 13.72 -6.76
C VAL A 194 -2.60 13.82 -8.14
N ALA A 195 -3.04 12.97 -9.06
CA ALA A 195 -2.65 12.97 -10.47
C ALA A 195 -3.91 12.99 -11.35
N GLY A 196 -4.25 14.15 -11.89
CA GLY A 196 -5.56 14.33 -12.53
C GLY A 196 -6.69 14.03 -11.55
N ARG A 197 -7.60 13.18 -11.96
CA ARG A 197 -8.73 12.74 -11.11
C ARG A 197 -8.46 11.45 -10.34
N ARG A 198 -7.19 11.06 -10.22
CA ARG A 198 -6.75 9.90 -9.45
C ARG A 198 -6.05 10.36 -8.19
N VAL A 199 -6.35 9.72 -7.06
CA VAL A 199 -5.83 10.12 -5.75
C VAL A 199 -5.32 8.90 -5.01
N ALA A 200 -4.07 8.97 -4.58
CA ALA A 200 -3.50 8.01 -3.65
C ALA A 200 -3.42 8.60 -2.24
N VAL A 201 -3.72 7.79 -1.25
CA VAL A 201 -3.71 8.19 0.16
C VAL A 201 -2.98 7.14 0.98
N HIS A 202 -2.21 7.59 1.97
CA HIS A 202 -1.79 6.80 3.12
C HIS A 202 -2.17 7.56 4.40
N GLY A 203 -2.60 6.81 5.42
CA GLY A 203 -2.95 7.41 6.70
C GLY A 203 -3.27 6.37 7.77
N VAL A 204 -3.50 6.86 8.98
CA VAL A 204 -3.80 6.04 10.15
C VAL A 204 -5.16 6.42 10.71
N ALA A 205 -6.09 5.47 10.71
CA ALA A 205 -7.37 5.58 11.38
C ALA A 205 -7.26 5.18 12.86
N ARG A 206 -7.95 5.91 13.74
CA ARG A 206 -8.07 5.61 15.17
C ARG A 206 -9.53 5.57 15.55
N GLY A 207 -9.93 4.54 16.30
CA GLY A 207 -11.31 4.36 16.74
C GLY A 207 -11.46 3.09 17.58
N SER A 208 -12.68 2.85 18.07
CA SER A 208 -12.98 1.64 18.83
C SER A 208 -13.17 0.46 17.88
N TYR A 209 -12.61 -0.71 18.22
CA TYR A 209 -12.84 -1.92 17.45
C TYR A 209 -14.31 -2.37 17.53
N VAL A 210 -14.94 -2.59 16.36
CA VAL A 210 -16.35 -2.99 16.25
C VAL A 210 -16.56 -4.38 15.66
N GLY A 211 -15.47 -5.11 15.34
CA GLY A 211 -15.54 -6.46 14.80
C GLY A 211 -14.93 -6.59 13.39
N GLY A 212 -15.17 -7.73 12.75
CA GLY A 212 -14.81 -7.98 11.35
C GLY A 212 -13.44 -8.63 11.11
N LEU A 213 -12.63 -8.88 12.14
CA LEU A 213 -11.42 -9.67 12.01
C LEU A 213 -11.67 -11.13 12.35
N PRO A 214 -11.22 -12.10 11.51
CA PRO A 214 -11.32 -13.50 11.82
C PRO A 214 -10.45 -13.84 13.04
N ASP A 215 -10.93 -14.72 13.90
CA ASP A 215 -10.22 -15.23 15.09
C ASP A 215 -9.79 -14.15 16.10
N ALA A 216 -10.33 -12.93 15.99
CA ALA A 216 -10.13 -11.87 16.99
C ALA A 216 -11.14 -12.03 18.15
N PRO A 217 -10.81 -11.48 19.34
CA PRO A 217 -11.76 -11.40 20.44
C PRO A 217 -13.03 -10.64 20.03
N GLU A 218 -14.14 -10.93 20.72
CA GLU A 218 -15.37 -10.14 20.58
C GLU A 218 -15.11 -8.66 20.87
N PRO A 219 -15.76 -7.73 20.15
CA PRO A 219 -15.57 -6.33 20.36
C PRO A 219 -15.92 -5.92 21.80
N ASP A 220 -14.96 -5.33 22.49
CA ASP A 220 -15.11 -4.78 23.84
C ASP A 220 -15.01 -3.25 23.88
N GLY A 221 -14.94 -2.62 22.69
CA GLY A 221 -14.77 -1.18 22.53
C GLY A 221 -13.32 -0.71 22.70
N ALA A 222 -12.34 -1.61 22.66
CA ALA A 222 -10.93 -1.24 22.74
C ALA A 222 -10.54 -0.26 21.63
N ASP A 223 -9.82 0.79 22.00
CA ASP A 223 -9.25 1.74 21.06
C ASP A 223 -8.07 1.10 20.32
N VAL A 224 -8.11 1.12 19.00
CA VAL A 224 -7.07 0.58 18.14
C VAL A 224 -6.71 1.56 17.02
N THR A 225 -5.55 1.32 16.41
CA THR A 225 -5.09 2.03 15.21
C THR A 225 -5.09 1.09 14.02
N LEU A 226 -5.50 1.61 12.86
CA LEU A 226 -5.57 0.87 11.60
C LEU A 226 -4.87 1.70 10.51
N GLY A 227 -3.71 1.25 10.04
CA GLY A 227 -3.09 1.80 8.84
C GLY A 227 -3.97 1.52 7.62
N LEU A 228 -4.06 2.48 6.73
CA LEU A 228 -4.76 2.34 5.47
C LEU A 228 -4.00 3.03 4.33
N ALA A 229 -4.00 2.40 3.16
CA ALA A 229 -3.61 3.02 1.90
C ALA A 229 -4.72 2.83 0.87
N ALA A 230 -4.95 3.85 0.05
CA ALA A 230 -5.99 3.83 -0.99
C ALA A 230 -5.44 4.36 -2.31
N LEU A 231 -5.93 3.80 -3.42
CA LEU A 231 -5.76 4.32 -4.77
C LEU A 231 -7.15 4.44 -5.39
N LEU A 232 -7.59 5.68 -5.61
CA LEU A 232 -8.96 6.02 -5.93
C LEU A 232 -9.06 6.80 -7.24
N ASP A 233 -10.09 6.50 -8.01
CA ASP A 233 -10.57 7.30 -9.15
C ASP A 233 -11.76 8.12 -8.72
N VAL A 234 -11.79 9.39 -9.11
CA VAL A 234 -12.86 10.34 -8.79
C VAL A 234 -13.61 10.71 -10.06
N ALA A 235 -14.86 10.29 -10.18
CA ALA A 235 -15.71 10.64 -11.30
C ALA A 235 -16.07 12.15 -11.30
N PRO A 236 -16.51 12.73 -12.43
CA PRO A 236 -16.90 14.14 -12.50
C PRO A 236 -17.99 14.55 -11.50
N ASP A 237 -18.83 13.63 -11.07
CA ASP A 237 -19.88 13.84 -10.07
C ASP A 237 -19.40 13.65 -8.62
N GLY A 238 -18.09 13.40 -8.42
CA GLY A 238 -17.48 13.16 -7.12
C GLY A 238 -17.60 11.72 -6.60
N THR A 239 -18.17 10.80 -7.39
CA THR A 239 -18.22 9.38 -7.04
C THR A 239 -16.81 8.80 -6.96
N LEU A 240 -16.51 8.07 -5.89
CA LEU A 240 -15.24 7.41 -5.66
C LEU A 240 -15.33 5.93 -6.04
N THR A 241 -14.34 5.48 -6.80
CA THR A 241 -14.10 4.06 -7.09
C THR A 241 -12.64 3.75 -6.84
N GLY A 242 -12.28 2.47 -6.69
CA GLY A 242 -10.86 2.08 -6.54
C GLY A 242 -10.62 1.06 -5.45
N HIS A 243 -9.45 1.12 -4.85
CA HIS A 243 -8.93 0.08 -3.98
C HIS A 243 -8.41 0.63 -2.66
N VAL A 244 -8.57 -0.15 -1.59
CA VAL A 244 -8.05 0.13 -0.24
C VAL A 244 -7.37 -1.11 0.31
N VAL A 245 -6.20 -0.94 0.90
CA VAL A 245 -5.50 -1.95 1.71
C VAL A 245 -5.41 -1.44 3.14
N ARG A 246 -5.60 -2.33 4.13
CA ARG A 246 -5.58 -1.97 5.55
C ARG A 246 -4.64 -2.88 6.35
N ASP A 247 -3.90 -2.33 7.32
CA ASP A 247 -3.09 -3.11 8.26
C ASP A 247 -3.96 -3.82 9.31
N ARG A 248 -4.67 -4.85 8.88
CA ARG A 248 -5.50 -5.68 9.77
C ARG A 248 -4.67 -6.52 10.75
N LEU A 249 -3.41 -6.84 10.40
CA LEU A 249 -2.55 -7.61 11.28
C LEU A 249 -2.11 -6.79 12.50
N GLY A 250 -1.88 -5.50 12.36
CA GLY A 250 -1.61 -4.58 13.48
C GLY A 250 -2.77 -4.55 14.47
N VAL A 251 -4.00 -4.38 13.97
CA VAL A 251 -5.21 -4.44 14.81
C VAL A 251 -5.34 -5.81 15.51
N TYR A 252 -5.23 -6.91 14.75
CA TYR A 252 -5.29 -8.26 15.32
C TYR A 252 -4.28 -8.46 16.47
N ARG A 253 -3.04 -8.01 16.27
CA ARG A 253 -1.99 -8.09 17.30
C ARG A 253 -2.28 -7.24 18.53
N ALA A 254 -2.89 -6.07 18.34
CA ALA A 254 -3.26 -5.20 19.46
C ALA A 254 -4.34 -5.82 20.34
N LEU A 255 -5.30 -6.53 19.73
CA LEU A 255 -6.41 -7.20 20.42
C LEU A 255 -6.04 -8.55 21.08
N THR A 256 -4.93 -9.18 20.69
CA THR A 256 -4.54 -10.52 21.15
C THR A 256 -3.30 -10.54 22.05
N ARG A 257 -2.84 -9.36 22.53
CA ARG A 257 -1.71 -9.21 23.46
C ARG A 257 -2.05 -9.40 24.93
#